data_858c8759bc9b5073df21b83c2c3b303c
#
_entry.id   858c8759bc9b5073df21b83c2c3b303c
#
_cell.length_a   1.000
_cell.length_b   1.000
_cell.length_c   1.000
_cell.angle_alpha   90.00
_cell.angle_beta   90.00
_cell.angle_gamma   90.00
#
_symmetry.space_group_name_H-M   'P 1'
#
loop_
_entity.id
_entity.type
_entity.pdbx_description
1 polymer ?
#
loop_
_entity_poly.entity_id
_entity_poly.type
_entity_poly.pdbx_seq_one_letter_code
_entity_poly.pdbx_strand_id
1 'polypeptide(L)'
;MEVLPVLSLERRKALVVGGAGGGIGSAITHSLAQAGAHVSVITNDTSHAESIHSEAKERGHDIHCHIKDVTDLKAFTTTVDDVIAANGSIHHLVNVVGGAEVRDWSRAKDYELEMFDRIMTRNLRYALISCQRIASSLISSSTAGSIVNISSIATRAVPLLTGYGAAKAGLEAMSRTMASEWGQYEIRVNAVAPGTVKTPRAGQGDLNDAAAKIPLQRRAEPQDIADATLFLLSDKASYITGQTLTVDGGATLGSAGDSLPEFVTNPKIREQFN
;
A
#
# COMPACT_ATOMS: atom_id res chain seq x y z
N MET A 1 -29.35 11.71 15.60
CA MET A 1 -27.89 11.83 15.78
C MET A 1 -27.29 10.81 14.83
N GLU A 2 -26.85 11.26 13.66
CA GLU A 2 -26.15 10.40 12.72
C GLU A 2 -24.85 9.93 13.38
N VAL A 3 -24.69 8.62 13.50
CA VAL A 3 -23.42 8.03 13.94
C VAL A 3 -22.46 8.19 12.77
N LEU A 4 -21.60 9.21 12.79
CA LEU A 4 -20.53 9.35 11.83
C LEU A 4 -19.71 8.04 11.80
N PRO A 5 -19.34 7.54 10.61
CA PRO A 5 -18.53 6.34 10.51
C PRO A 5 -17.24 6.53 11.34
N VAL A 6 -16.85 5.48 12.06
CA VAL A 6 -15.73 5.50 13.03
C VAL A 6 -14.40 5.97 12.38
N LEU A 7 -14.28 5.83 11.05
CA LEU A 7 -13.12 6.24 10.24
C LEU A 7 -13.56 7.26 9.17
N SER A 8 -14.12 8.40 9.58
CA SER A 8 -14.54 9.47 8.65
C SER A 8 -13.33 10.26 8.12
N LEU A 9 -13.35 10.55 6.82
CA LEU A 9 -12.43 11.45 6.13
C LEU A 9 -13.19 12.60 5.43
N GLU A 10 -14.33 13.00 5.98
CA GLU A 10 -15.11 14.10 5.44
C GLU A 10 -14.28 15.37 5.27
N ARG A 11 -14.47 16.06 4.13
CA ARG A 11 -13.74 17.28 3.74
C ARG A 11 -12.22 17.07 3.59
N ARG A 12 -11.71 15.84 3.64
CA ARG A 12 -10.31 15.53 3.36
C ARG A 12 -10.14 15.27 1.86
N LYS A 13 -8.96 15.59 1.36
CA LYS A 13 -8.55 15.32 -0.02
C LYS A 13 -7.46 14.27 -0.01
N ALA A 14 -7.59 13.27 -0.85
CA ALA A 14 -6.68 12.15 -0.94
C ALA A 14 -6.12 12.00 -2.36
N LEU A 15 -4.85 11.63 -2.47
CA LEU A 15 -4.22 11.20 -3.70
C LEU A 15 -3.83 9.73 -3.58
N VAL A 16 -4.30 8.89 -4.50
CA VAL A 16 -3.93 7.47 -4.59
C VAL A 16 -3.13 7.24 -5.88
N VAL A 17 -1.83 6.98 -5.74
CA VAL A 17 -0.96 6.66 -6.86
C VAL A 17 -1.02 5.16 -7.13
N GLY A 18 -1.67 4.77 -8.23
CA GLY A 18 -2.02 3.37 -8.54
C GLY A 18 -3.39 2.96 -8.00
N GLY A 19 -4.31 3.91 -7.93
CA GLY A 19 -5.64 3.74 -7.33
C GLY A 19 -6.70 3.05 -8.20
N ALA A 20 -6.33 2.53 -9.38
CA ALA A 20 -7.21 1.83 -10.30
C ALA A 20 -6.62 0.48 -10.70
N GLY A 21 -7.41 -0.42 -11.32
CA GLY A 21 -6.92 -1.71 -11.83
C GLY A 21 -7.46 -2.95 -11.09
N GLY A 22 -8.58 -2.81 -10.34
CA GLY A 22 -9.33 -3.93 -9.77
C GLY A 22 -8.64 -4.67 -8.62
N GLY A 23 -7.57 -4.10 -8.04
CA GLY A 23 -6.82 -4.70 -6.94
C GLY A 23 -6.78 -3.80 -5.69
N ILE A 24 -5.67 -3.85 -4.95
CA ILE A 24 -5.46 -3.09 -3.71
C ILE A 24 -5.77 -1.60 -3.91
N GLY A 25 -5.27 -1.00 -5.01
CA GLY A 25 -5.48 0.41 -5.28
C GLY A 25 -6.95 0.80 -5.44
N SER A 26 -7.72 0.02 -6.20
CA SER A 26 -9.16 0.26 -6.36
C SER A 26 -9.91 0.13 -5.03
N ALA A 27 -9.60 -0.89 -4.23
CA ALA A 27 -10.21 -1.07 -2.92
C ALA A 27 -9.91 0.12 -1.99
N ILE A 28 -8.66 0.59 -1.96
CA ILE A 28 -8.28 1.79 -1.20
C ILE A 28 -9.05 3.02 -1.69
N THR A 29 -9.09 3.26 -3.01
CA THR A 29 -9.78 4.40 -3.61
C THR A 29 -11.25 4.43 -3.22
N HIS A 30 -11.95 3.30 -3.33
CA HIS A 30 -13.35 3.20 -2.92
C HIS A 30 -13.53 3.38 -1.41
N SER A 31 -12.67 2.80 -0.59
CA SER A 31 -12.76 2.95 0.88
C SER A 31 -12.56 4.41 1.32
N LEU A 32 -11.63 5.13 0.70
CA LEU A 32 -11.42 6.56 0.99
C LEU A 32 -12.62 7.41 0.57
N ALA A 33 -13.16 7.16 -0.63
CA ALA A 33 -14.33 7.87 -1.12
C ALA A 33 -15.58 7.56 -0.25
N GLN A 34 -15.78 6.31 0.15
CA GLN A 34 -16.85 5.91 1.07
C GLN A 34 -16.70 6.54 2.46
N ALA A 35 -15.47 6.79 2.91
CA ALA A 35 -15.19 7.52 4.15
C ALA A 35 -15.42 9.04 4.04
N GLY A 36 -15.82 9.55 2.87
CA GLY A 36 -16.15 10.97 2.61
C GLY A 36 -15.00 11.80 2.06
N ALA A 37 -13.87 11.19 1.66
CA ALA A 37 -12.77 11.94 1.04
C ALA A 37 -13.05 12.28 -0.43
N HIS A 38 -12.57 13.46 -0.89
CA HIS A 38 -12.41 13.73 -2.32
C HIS A 38 -11.14 13.02 -2.81
N VAL A 39 -11.26 12.12 -3.77
CA VAL A 39 -10.15 11.25 -4.17
C VAL A 39 -9.66 11.59 -5.58
N SER A 40 -8.38 11.92 -5.68
CA SER A 40 -7.65 11.95 -6.95
C SER A 40 -6.87 10.64 -7.12
N VAL A 41 -6.85 10.09 -8.32
CA VAL A 41 -6.16 8.85 -8.66
C VAL A 41 -5.16 9.09 -9.79
N ILE A 42 -3.94 8.60 -9.66
CA ILE A 42 -3.00 8.51 -10.77
C ILE A 42 -2.91 7.04 -11.21
N THR A 43 -3.14 6.77 -12.48
CA THR A 43 -3.02 5.45 -13.12
C THR A 43 -2.35 5.57 -14.48
N ASN A 44 -1.70 4.52 -14.96
CA ASN A 44 -1.10 4.50 -16.30
C ASN A 44 -2.01 3.87 -17.37
N ASP A 45 -3.22 3.49 -17.02
CA ASP A 45 -4.14 2.75 -17.88
C ASP A 45 -5.49 3.47 -17.95
N THR A 46 -5.90 3.84 -19.18
CA THR A 46 -7.14 4.54 -19.44
C THR A 46 -8.36 3.68 -19.12
N SER A 47 -8.31 2.37 -19.43
CA SER A 47 -9.43 1.47 -19.18
C SER A 47 -9.67 1.30 -17.67
N HIS A 48 -8.60 1.26 -16.88
CA HIS A 48 -8.70 1.26 -15.41
C HIS A 48 -9.28 2.56 -14.87
N ALA A 49 -8.93 3.71 -15.47
CA ALA A 49 -9.50 5.00 -15.07
C ALA A 49 -11.01 5.08 -15.37
N GLU A 50 -11.42 4.59 -16.55
CA GLU A 50 -12.84 4.54 -16.94
C GLU A 50 -13.64 3.60 -16.02
N SER A 51 -13.10 2.43 -15.71
CA SER A 51 -13.76 1.45 -14.80
C SER A 51 -13.99 2.05 -13.42
N ILE A 52 -12.94 2.59 -12.78
CA ILE A 52 -13.05 3.14 -11.42
C ILE A 52 -13.96 4.38 -11.38
N HIS A 53 -13.96 5.18 -12.44
CA HIS A 53 -14.86 6.33 -12.55
C HIS A 53 -16.32 5.89 -12.66
N SER A 54 -16.62 4.88 -13.49
CA SER A 54 -17.97 4.32 -13.61
C SER A 54 -18.46 3.74 -12.30
N GLU A 55 -17.63 2.90 -11.65
CA GLU A 55 -17.95 2.30 -10.35
C GLU A 55 -18.17 3.35 -9.25
N ALA A 56 -17.38 4.41 -9.26
CA ALA A 56 -17.54 5.52 -8.33
C ALA A 56 -18.87 6.25 -8.54
N LYS A 57 -19.21 6.54 -9.80
CA LYS A 57 -20.47 7.22 -10.16
C LYS A 57 -21.69 6.41 -9.73
N GLU A 58 -21.66 5.09 -9.91
CA GLU A 58 -22.73 4.19 -9.46
C GLU A 58 -22.93 4.22 -7.92
N ARG A 59 -21.84 4.47 -7.19
CA ARG A 59 -21.84 4.57 -5.71
C ARG A 59 -22.06 5.99 -5.20
N GLY A 60 -22.22 6.98 -6.11
CA GLY A 60 -22.37 8.40 -5.73
C GLY A 60 -21.09 9.04 -5.21
N HIS A 61 -19.93 8.50 -5.57
CA HIS A 61 -18.61 9.03 -5.20
C HIS A 61 -18.02 9.89 -6.31
N ASP A 62 -17.24 10.91 -5.93
CA ASP A 62 -16.50 11.77 -6.84
C ASP A 62 -15.01 11.40 -6.84
N ILE A 63 -14.54 10.81 -7.95
CA ILE A 63 -13.17 10.35 -8.13
C ILE A 63 -12.61 10.96 -9.42
N HIS A 64 -11.51 11.71 -9.30
CA HIS A 64 -10.80 12.30 -10.43
C HIS A 64 -9.59 11.46 -10.83
N CYS A 65 -9.50 11.07 -12.10
CA CYS A 65 -8.41 10.25 -12.63
C CYS A 65 -7.44 11.07 -13.49
N HIS A 66 -6.14 10.83 -13.27
CA HIS A 66 -5.04 11.37 -14.06
C HIS A 66 -4.27 10.21 -14.70
N ILE A 67 -4.15 10.21 -16.03
CA ILE A 67 -3.44 9.16 -16.76
C ILE A 67 -1.96 9.51 -16.84
N LYS A 68 -1.12 8.80 -16.07
CA LYS A 68 0.32 9.00 -16.07
C LYS A 68 1.08 7.76 -15.61
N ASP A 69 2.16 7.42 -16.33
CA ASP A 69 3.11 6.40 -15.90
C ASP A 69 4.08 7.01 -14.86
N VAL A 70 4.14 6.39 -13.69
CA VAL A 70 5.03 6.81 -12.60
C VAL A 70 6.52 6.60 -12.93
N THR A 71 6.85 5.83 -13.97
CA THR A 71 8.24 5.60 -14.41
C THR A 71 8.79 6.77 -15.23
N ASP A 72 7.93 7.57 -15.87
CA ASP A 72 8.29 8.90 -16.37
C ASP A 72 8.32 9.89 -15.22
N LEU A 73 9.41 9.90 -14.47
CA LEU A 73 9.53 10.68 -13.24
C LEU A 73 9.28 12.18 -13.43
N LYS A 74 9.67 12.74 -14.59
CA LYS A 74 9.48 14.17 -14.88
C LYS A 74 8.00 14.48 -15.08
N ALA A 75 7.34 13.75 -15.97
CA ALA A 75 5.92 13.95 -16.23
C ALA A 75 5.06 13.58 -15.00
N PHE A 76 5.45 12.55 -14.24
CA PHE A 76 4.80 12.20 -12.97
C PHE A 76 4.90 13.34 -11.95
N THR A 77 6.08 13.96 -11.78
CA THR A 77 6.26 15.12 -10.90
C THR A 77 5.31 16.25 -11.27
N THR A 78 5.25 16.62 -12.55
CA THR A 78 4.31 17.65 -13.03
C THR A 78 2.85 17.27 -12.73
N THR A 79 2.47 16.00 -12.94
CA THR A 79 1.10 15.55 -12.64
C THR A 79 0.76 15.68 -11.15
N VAL A 80 1.70 15.34 -10.25
CA VAL A 80 1.47 15.53 -8.80
C VAL A 80 1.31 17.00 -8.45
N ASP A 81 2.12 17.89 -9.07
CA ASP A 81 2.02 19.34 -8.88
C ASP A 81 0.69 19.88 -9.37
N ASP A 82 0.20 19.42 -10.54
CA ASP A 82 -1.09 19.78 -11.10
C ASP A 82 -2.25 19.35 -10.17
N VAL A 83 -2.17 18.15 -9.60
CA VAL A 83 -3.15 17.67 -8.61
C VAL A 83 -3.17 18.56 -7.38
N ILE A 84 -1.99 18.94 -6.86
CA ILE A 84 -1.89 19.87 -5.73
C ILE A 84 -2.48 21.23 -6.08
N ALA A 85 -2.13 21.78 -7.26
CA ALA A 85 -2.62 23.09 -7.70
C ALA A 85 -4.15 23.13 -7.86
N ALA A 86 -4.73 22.07 -8.43
CA ALA A 86 -6.18 21.96 -8.63
C ALA A 86 -6.96 21.76 -7.33
N ASN A 87 -6.36 21.08 -6.35
CA ASN A 87 -7.05 20.72 -5.12
C ASN A 87 -6.65 21.59 -3.91
N GLY A 88 -5.55 22.32 -3.98
CA GLY A 88 -4.89 22.87 -2.79
C GLY A 88 -4.20 21.76 -2.00
N SER A 89 -4.24 21.83 -0.67
CA SER A 89 -3.56 20.81 0.17
C SER A 89 -4.22 19.43 0.03
N ILE A 90 -3.41 18.43 -0.30
CA ILE A 90 -3.80 17.01 -0.27
C ILE A 90 -3.47 16.46 1.11
N HIS A 91 -4.49 16.13 1.90
CA HIS A 91 -4.34 15.69 3.28
C HIS A 91 -3.80 14.27 3.41
N HIS A 92 -4.14 13.40 2.44
CA HIS A 92 -3.80 11.98 2.46
C HIS A 92 -3.14 11.56 1.16
N LEU A 93 -2.00 10.86 1.27
CA LEU A 93 -1.33 10.24 0.13
C LEU A 93 -1.25 8.73 0.35
N VAL A 94 -1.59 7.95 -0.69
CA VAL A 94 -1.33 6.52 -0.71
C VAL A 94 -0.53 6.15 -1.95
N ASN A 95 0.67 5.62 -1.76
CA ASN A 95 1.52 5.09 -2.82
C ASN A 95 1.32 3.59 -2.95
N VAL A 96 0.62 3.16 -4.00
CA VAL A 96 0.24 1.75 -4.23
C VAL A 96 1.05 1.11 -5.36
N VAL A 97 1.44 1.91 -6.38
CA VAL A 97 2.15 1.37 -7.55
C VAL A 97 3.33 0.52 -7.12
N GLY A 98 3.47 -0.64 -7.74
CA GLY A 98 4.58 -1.52 -7.48
C GLY A 98 4.34 -2.93 -8.01
N GLY A 99 5.25 -3.81 -7.64
CA GLY A 99 5.26 -5.21 -8.05
C GLY A 99 6.51 -5.56 -8.87
N ALA A 100 6.67 -6.85 -9.10
CA ALA A 100 7.63 -7.45 -10.01
C ALA A 100 6.87 -8.30 -11.02
N GLU A 101 7.23 -8.18 -12.29
CA GLU A 101 6.74 -9.04 -13.35
C GLU A 101 7.61 -10.30 -13.44
N VAL A 102 7.16 -11.34 -14.12
CA VAL A 102 7.94 -12.59 -14.27
C VAL A 102 9.33 -12.31 -14.85
N ARG A 103 9.45 -11.37 -15.79
CA ARG A 103 10.74 -10.94 -16.36
C ARG A 103 11.69 -10.27 -15.36
N ASP A 104 11.18 -9.87 -14.18
CA ASP A 104 11.96 -9.23 -13.11
C ASP A 104 12.42 -10.27 -12.06
N TRP A 105 12.15 -11.57 -12.29
CA TRP A 105 12.56 -12.65 -11.39
C TRP A 105 13.88 -13.24 -11.85
N SER A 106 14.90 -13.13 -11.00
CA SER A 106 16.22 -13.69 -11.30
C SER A 106 16.95 -14.07 -10.02
N ARG A 107 17.86 -15.06 -10.13
CA ARG A 107 18.75 -15.39 -9.00
C ARG A 107 19.64 -14.18 -8.71
N ALA A 108 19.93 -13.95 -7.43
CA ALA A 108 20.72 -12.78 -7.00
C ALA A 108 22.09 -12.69 -7.69
N LYS A 109 22.74 -13.84 -7.96
CA LYS A 109 24.02 -13.89 -8.66
C LYS A 109 23.97 -13.49 -10.16
N ASP A 110 22.78 -13.55 -10.75
CA ASP A 110 22.54 -13.28 -12.18
C ASP A 110 21.65 -12.03 -12.37
N TYR A 111 21.47 -11.23 -11.32
CA TYR A 111 20.55 -10.08 -11.32
C TYR A 111 21.16 -8.90 -12.08
N GLU A 112 20.57 -8.51 -13.20
CA GLU A 112 21.06 -7.42 -14.06
C GLU A 112 20.76 -6.04 -13.45
N LEU A 113 21.70 -5.09 -13.61
CA LEU A 113 21.55 -3.74 -13.05
C LEU A 113 20.39 -2.97 -13.70
N GLU A 114 20.19 -3.12 -15.00
CA GLU A 114 19.05 -2.50 -15.72
C GLU A 114 17.69 -2.99 -15.18
N MET A 115 17.61 -4.27 -14.80
CA MET A 115 16.44 -4.83 -14.13
C MET A 115 16.27 -4.19 -12.74
N PHE A 116 17.35 -4.07 -11.99
CA PHE A 116 17.36 -3.44 -10.68
C PHE A 116 16.86 -1.99 -10.75
N ASP A 117 17.40 -1.19 -11.65
CA ASP A 117 17.05 0.24 -11.82
C ASP A 117 15.59 0.42 -12.22
N ARG A 118 15.07 -0.45 -13.09
CA ARG A 118 13.66 -0.47 -13.50
C ARG A 118 12.74 -0.75 -12.32
N ILE A 119 13.10 -1.74 -11.49
CA ILE A 119 12.36 -2.11 -10.28
C ILE A 119 12.42 -0.98 -9.24
N MET A 120 13.58 -0.38 -9.01
CA MET A 120 13.73 0.75 -8.09
C MET A 120 12.89 1.95 -8.54
N THR A 121 12.85 2.23 -9.82
CA THR A 121 12.06 3.34 -10.37
C THR A 121 10.56 3.11 -10.12
N ARG A 122 10.05 1.91 -10.43
CA ARG A 122 8.63 1.55 -10.29
C ARG A 122 8.17 1.41 -8.84
N ASN A 123 9.05 1.01 -7.91
CA ASN A 123 8.64 0.64 -6.56
C ASN A 123 9.08 1.61 -5.46
N LEU A 124 10.04 2.51 -5.73
CA LEU A 124 10.63 3.40 -4.71
C LEU A 124 10.71 4.86 -5.17
N ARG A 125 11.33 5.14 -6.35
CA ARG A 125 11.66 6.51 -6.73
C ARG A 125 10.44 7.41 -6.91
N TYR A 126 9.37 6.90 -7.52
CA TYR A 126 8.13 7.67 -7.67
C TYR A 126 7.50 8.02 -6.31
N ALA A 127 7.57 7.08 -5.34
CA ALA A 127 7.02 7.31 -4.01
C ALA A 127 7.79 8.39 -3.25
N LEU A 128 9.12 8.48 -3.44
CA LEU A 128 9.90 9.59 -2.92
C LEU A 128 9.38 10.92 -3.46
N ILE A 129 9.15 11.02 -4.77
CA ILE A 129 8.65 12.24 -5.42
C ILE A 129 7.28 12.64 -4.87
N SER A 130 6.31 11.74 -4.88
CA SER A 130 4.97 12.05 -4.39
C SER A 130 4.96 12.44 -2.91
N CYS A 131 5.71 11.73 -2.06
CA CYS A 131 5.87 12.08 -0.64
C CYS A 131 6.46 13.49 -0.46
N GLN A 132 7.55 13.82 -1.17
CA GLN A 132 8.19 15.14 -1.10
C GLN A 132 7.24 16.26 -1.54
N ARG A 133 6.55 16.10 -2.66
CA ARG A 133 5.64 17.14 -3.19
C ARG A 133 4.47 17.40 -2.26
N ILE A 134 3.83 16.32 -1.78
CA ILE A 134 2.71 16.42 -0.84
C ILE A 134 3.16 17.02 0.50
N ALA A 135 4.26 16.54 1.09
CA ALA A 135 4.77 17.07 2.35
C ALA A 135 5.15 18.56 2.22
N SER A 136 5.81 18.97 1.13
CA SER A 136 6.15 20.38 0.89
C SER A 136 4.90 21.26 0.83
N SER A 137 3.83 20.81 0.18
CA SER A 137 2.55 21.51 0.13
C SER A 137 1.90 21.63 1.51
N LEU A 138 1.86 20.55 2.27
CA LEU A 138 1.29 20.51 3.63
C LEU A 138 2.05 21.43 4.59
N ILE A 139 3.39 21.39 4.57
CA ILE A 139 4.25 22.23 5.40
C ILE A 139 4.02 23.72 5.06
N SER A 140 4.03 24.06 3.75
CA SER A 140 3.85 25.45 3.31
C SER A 140 2.48 26.02 3.67
N SER A 141 1.44 25.18 3.75
CA SER A 141 0.08 25.58 4.13
C SER A 141 -0.24 25.38 5.61
N SER A 142 0.72 24.93 6.43
CA SER A 142 0.52 24.56 7.83
C SER A 142 -0.67 23.61 8.03
N THR A 143 -0.78 22.61 7.15
CA THR A 143 -1.88 21.65 7.12
C THR A 143 -1.38 20.28 7.57
N ALA A 144 -2.04 19.66 8.54
CA ALA A 144 -1.75 18.30 8.98
C ALA A 144 -2.08 17.26 7.89
N GLY A 145 -1.33 16.16 7.87
CA GLY A 145 -1.55 15.13 6.86
C GLY A 145 -1.11 13.72 7.26
N SER A 146 -1.42 12.76 6.40
CA SER A 146 -1.03 11.38 6.60
C SER A 146 -0.67 10.68 5.28
N ILE A 147 0.44 9.98 5.26
CA ILE A 147 0.97 9.26 4.10
C ILE A 147 1.05 7.78 4.44
N VAL A 148 0.54 6.93 3.54
CA VAL A 148 0.70 5.48 3.63
C VAL A 148 1.36 4.95 2.36
N ASN A 149 2.48 4.25 2.54
CA ASN A 149 3.20 3.58 1.46
C ASN A 149 2.90 2.08 1.48
N ILE A 150 2.45 1.51 0.36
CA ILE A 150 2.20 0.07 0.27
C ILE A 150 3.52 -0.65 0.00
N SER A 151 4.02 -1.31 1.04
CA SER A 151 5.22 -2.15 1.05
C SER A 151 4.88 -3.59 0.62
N SER A 152 5.54 -4.58 1.19
CA SER A 152 5.30 -6.00 0.97
C SER A 152 6.04 -6.82 2.02
N ILE A 153 5.54 -8.01 2.36
CA ILE A 153 6.32 -9.00 3.14
C ILE A 153 7.58 -9.49 2.40
N ALA A 154 7.76 -9.16 1.12
CA ALA A 154 8.98 -9.48 0.36
C ALA A 154 10.24 -8.80 0.94
N THR A 155 10.10 -7.82 1.83
CA THR A 155 11.20 -7.26 2.63
C THR A 155 11.87 -8.30 3.53
N ARG A 156 11.23 -9.44 3.79
CA ARG A 156 11.72 -10.53 4.67
C ARG A 156 12.41 -11.67 3.92
N ALA A 157 12.93 -11.42 2.73
CA ALA A 157 13.58 -12.38 1.85
C ALA A 157 12.62 -13.31 1.07
N VAL A 158 12.40 -12.95 -0.19
CA VAL A 158 11.74 -13.83 -1.17
C VAL A 158 12.75 -14.16 -2.26
N PRO A 159 13.09 -15.43 -2.48
CA PRO A 159 14.00 -15.85 -3.55
C PRO A 159 13.56 -15.29 -4.91
N LEU A 160 14.50 -14.96 -5.77
CA LEU A 160 14.32 -14.40 -7.11
C LEU A 160 13.83 -12.94 -7.17
N LEU A 161 13.47 -12.31 -6.06
CA LEU A 161 12.92 -10.95 -5.99
C LEU A 161 13.89 -9.94 -5.35
N THR A 162 15.19 -10.06 -5.61
CA THR A 162 16.25 -9.21 -5.00
C THR A 162 15.95 -7.72 -5.13
N GLY A 163 15.67 -7.22 -6.33
CA GLY A 163 15.39 -5.79 -6.56
C GLY A 163 14.08 -5.35 -5.91
N TYR A 164 13.04 -6.18 -5.98
CA TYR A 164 11.74 -5.86 -5.40
C TYR A 164 11.80 -5.81 -3.87
N GLY A 165 12.42 -6.80 -3.23
CA GLY A 165 12.64 -6.81 -1.78
C GLY A 165 13.44 -5.59 -1.33
N ALA A 166 14.53 -5.27 -2.04
CA ALA A 166 15.36 -4.09 -1.76
C ALA A 166 14.56 -2.77 -1.89
N ALA A 167 13.75 -2.62 -2.95
CA ALA A 167 12.93 -1.43 -3.15
C ALA A 167 11.88 -1.25 -2.06
N LYS A 168 11.20 -2.34 -1.65
CA LYS A 168 10.18 -2.29 -0.59
C LYS A 168 10.81 -2.08 0.80
N ALA A 169 11.98 -2.65 1.08
CA ALA A 169 12.73 -2.37 2.30
C ALA A 169 13.21 -0.90 2.35
N GLY A 170 13.68 -0.37 1.21
CA GLY A 170 14.00 1.04 1.04
C GLY A 170 12.78 1.95 1.28
N LEU A 171 11.60 1.56 0.80
CA LEU A 171 10.35 2.30 1.00
C LEU A 171 9.98 2.37 2.50
N GLU A 172 10.13 1.28 3.25
CA GLU A 172 9.91 1.27 4.70
C GLU A 172 10.92 2.13 5.44
N ALA A 173 12.21 2.04 5.08
CA ALA A 173 13.27 2.88 5.66
C ALA A 173 13.01 4.36 5.39
N MET A 174 12.66 4.71 4.15
CA MET A 174 12.30 6.08 3.74
C MET A 174 11.09 6.58 4.53
N SER A 175 10.07 5.76 4.72
CA SER A 175 8.87 6.11 5.51
C SER A 175 9.21 6.46 6.95
N ARG A 176 10.13 5.72 7.59
CA ARG A 176 10.60 6.02 8.96
C ARG A 176 11.35 7.35 9.04
N THR A 177 12.24 7.62 8.09
CA THR A 177 12.98 8.89 8.03
C THR A 177 12.03 10.07 7.86
N MET A 178 11.10 9.98 6.91
CA MET A 178 10.09 11.02 6.65
C MET A 178 9.18 11.24 7.87
N ALA A 179 8.78 10.18 8.56
CA ALA A 179 7.99 10.27 9.79
C ALA A 179 8.74 11.06 10.88
N SER A 180 10.04 10.81 11.03
CA SER A 180 10.90 11.50 12.00
C SER A 180 11.07 12.98 11.68
N GLU A 181 11.27 13.31 10.39
CA GLU A 181 11.49 14.70 9.96
C GLU A 181 10.20 15.53 9.95
N TRP A 182 9.07 14.93 9.54
CA TRP A 182 7.84 15.66 9.28
C TRP A 182 6.82 15.61 10.42
N GLY A 183 7.08 14.81 11.46
CA GLY A 183 6.21 14.72 12.63
C GLY A 183 6.00 16.07 13.33
N GLN A 184 7.01 16.94 13.34
CA GLN A 184 6.90 18.31 13.88
C GLN A 184 5.90 19.20 13.13
N TYR A 185 5.53 18.82 11.88
CA TYR A 185 4.53 19.49 11.04
C TYR A 185 3.18 18.76 11.05
N GLU A 186 2.95 17.86 12.01
CA GLU A 186 1.75 17.03 12.11
C GLU A 186 1.49 16.14 10.86
N ILE A 187 2.57 15.75 10.15
CA ILE A 187 2.51 14.82 9.02
C ILE A 187 2.95 13.45 9.48
N ARG A 188 2.04 12.48 9.46
CA ARG A 188 2.33 11.08 9.78
C ARG A 188 2.69 10.31 8.51
N VAL A 189 3.69 9.45 8.59
CA VAL A 189 4.10 8.59 7.47
C VAL A 189 4.23 7.16 7.96
N ASN A 190 3.45 6.25 7.38
CA ASN A 190 3.46 4.83 7.72
C ASN A 190 3.55 3.97 6.46
N ALA A 191 3.78 2.69 6.64
CA ALA A 191 3.70 1.69 5.59
C ALA A 191 2.71 0.58 5.95
N VAL A 192 2.09 -0.01 4.93
CA VAL A 192 1.37 -1.29 5.04
C VAL A 192 2.15 -2.31 4.24
N ALA A 193 2.44 -3.47 4.82
CA ALA A 193 3.14 -4.59 4.18
C ALA A 193 2.18 -5.76 3.96
N PRO A 194 1.54 -5.85 2.77
CA PRO A 194 0.66 -6.94 2.43
C PRO A 194 1.39 -8.28 2.31
N GLY A 195 0.70 -9.35 2.67
CA GLY A 195 1.02 -10.72 2.27
C GLY A 195 0.56 -11.02 0.85
N THR A 196 0.13 -12.26 0.61
CA THR A 196 -0.43 -12.67 -0.68
C THR A 196 -1.88 -12.21 -0.78
N VAL A 197 -2.15 -11.29 -1.71
CA VAL A 197 -3.47 -10.69 -1.95
C VAL A 197 -4.06 -11.23 -3.26
N LYS A 198 -5.36 -11.46 -3.30
CA LYS A 198 -6.10 -11.78 -4.51
C LYS A 198 -6.23 -10.52 -5.37
N THR A 199 -5.47 -10.44 -6.44
CA THR A 199 -5.52 -9.32 -7.39
C THR A 199 -5.53 -9.85 -8.82
N PRO A 200 -6.07 -9.11 -9.79
CA PRO A 200 -6.04 -9.54 -11.20
C PRO A 200 -4.63 -9.86 -11.70
N ARG A 201 -3.63 -9.16 -11.19
CA ARG A 201 -2.22 -9.33 -11.57
C ARG A 201 -1.55 -10.55 -10.92
N ALA A 202 -2.04 -11.02 -9.77
CA ALA A 202 -1.41 -12.12 -9.02
C ALA A 202 -1.63 -13.51 -9.65
N GLY A 203 -2.32 -13.56 -10.81
CA GLY A 203 -2.71 -14.80 -11.44
C GLY A 203 -3.78 -15.54 -10.62
N GLN A 204 -4.68 -16.24 -11.31
CA GLN A 204 -5.72 -17.04 -10.66
C GLN A 204 -5.34 -18.52 -10.61
N GLY A 205 -4.02 -18.83 -10.60
CA GLY A 205 -3.55 -20.19 -10.40
C GLY A 205 -4.11 -20.74 -9.08
N ASP A 206 -4.32 -22.05 -9.06
CA ASP A 206 -4.77 -22.77 -7.86
C ASP A 206 -3.74 -22.60 -6.73
N LEU A 207 -3.92 -21.56 -5.91
CA LEU A 207 -3.05 -21.22 -4.79
C LEU A 207 -3.65 -21.72 -3.46
N ASN A 208 -4.49 -22.77 -3.50
CA ASN A 208 -5.04 -23.39 -2.32
C ASN A 208 -3.92 -23.89 -1.40
N ASP A 209 -2.85 -24.47 -1.97
CA ASP A 209 -1.66 -24.88 -1.22
C ASP A 209 -0.92 -23.69 -0.56
N ALA A 210 -0.91 -22.54 -1.22
CA ALA A 210 -0.32 -21.33 -0.64
C ALA A 210 -1.17 -20.78 0.50
N ALA A 211 -2.49 -20.84 0.38
CA ALA A 211 -3.42 -20.43 1.43
C ALA A 211 -3.31 -21.31 2.69
N ALA A 212 -3.10 -22.61 2.53
CA ALA A 212 -2.94 -23.56 3.63
C ALA A 212 -1.71 -23.26 4.52
N LYS A 213 -0.71 -22.54 4.00
CA LYS A 213 0.49 -22.12 4.75
C LYS A 213 0.30 -20.80 5.50
N ILE A 214 -0.79 -20.10 5.28
CA ILE A 214 -1.13 -18.86 5.97
C ILE A 214 -1.92 -19.22 7.23
N PRO A 215 -1.56 -18.78 8.45
CA PRO A 215 -2.30 -19.08 9.68
C PRO A 215 -3.80 -18.82 9.60
N LEU A 216 -4.24 -17.73 8.96
CA LEU A 216 -5.67 -17.46 8.71
C LEU A 216 -6.27 -18.27 7.54
N GLN A 217 -5.51 -19.19 6.94
CA GLN A 217 -5.92 -20.16 5.91
C GLN A 217 -6.64 -19.55 4.71
N ARG A 218 -6.35 -18.29 4.41
CA ARG A 218 -6.82 -17.62 3.20
C ARG A 218 -5.82 -16.58 2.72
N ARG A 219 -5.86 -16.29 1.43
CA ARG A 219 -5.23 -15.09 0.88
C ARG A 219 -6.03 -13.86 1.33
N ALA A 220 -5.34 -12.73 1.45
CA ALA A 220 -6.03 -11.48 1.69
C ALA A 220 -6.89 -11.07 0.49
N GLU A 221 -8.05 -10.49 0.75
CA GLU A 221 -8.79 -9.71 -0.22
C GLU A 221 -8.20 -8.30 -0.30
N PRO A 222 -8.32 -7.58 -1.42
CA PRO A 222 -7.90 -6.18 -1.52
C PRO A 222 -8.45 -5.30 -0.41
N GLN A 223 -9.65 -5.60 0.09
CA GLN A 223 -10.31 -4.88 1.17
C GLN A 223 -9.56 -5.01 2.51
N ASP A 224 -8.93 -6.16 2.82
CA ASP A 224 -8.13 -6.31 4.05
C ASP A 224 -7.00 -5.27 4.12
N ILE A 225 -6.42 -4.92 2.95
CA ILE A 225 -5.35 -3.93 2.84
C ILE A 225 -5.92 -2.50 2.88
N ALA A 226 -7.06 -2.30 2.25
CA ALA A 226 -7.73 -1.00 2.24
C ALA A 226 -8.18 -0.58 3.65
N ASP A 227 -8.71 -1.49 4.46
CA ASP A 227 -9.14 -1.22 5.83
C ASP A 227 -7.97 -0.81 6.72
N ALA A 228 -6.84 -1.51 6.62
CA ALA A 228 -5.61 -1.16 7.33
C ALA A 228 -5.06 0.21 6.89
N THR A 229 -5.14 0.51 5.59
CA THR A 229 -4.72 1.79 5.02
C THR A 229 -5.61 2.93 5.51
N LEU A 230 -6.93 2.75 5.46
CA LEU A 230 -7.90 3.74 5.94
C LEU A 230 -7.70 4.03 7.44
N PHE A 231 -7.48 2.98 8.25
CA PHE A 231 -7.17 3.15 9.68
C PHE A 231 -5.94 4.04 9.88
N LEU A 232 -4.83 3.74 9.19
CA LEU A 232 -3.59 4.51 9.33
C LEU A 232 -3.71 5.97 8.84
N LEU A 233 -4.59 6.24 7.87
CA LEU A 233 -4.86 7.60 7.40
C LEU A 233 -5.76 8.38 8.35
N SER A 234 -6.65 7.72 9.08
CA SER A 234 -7.65 8.35 9.94
C SER A 234 -7.06 8.95 11.23
N ASP A 235 -7.87 9.75 11.92
CA ASP A 235 -7.53 10.34 13.21
C ASP A 235 -7.43 9.28 14.34
N LYS A 236 -7.94 8.05 14.12
CA LYS A 236 -7.76 6.94 15.06
C LYS A 236 -6.32 6.46 15.16
N ALA A 237 -5.49 6.78 14.16
CA ALA A 237 -4.06 6.52 14.13
C ALA A 237 -3.22 7.78 14.43
N SER A 238 -3.77 8.77 15.12
CA SER A 238 -3.14 10.08 15.37
C SER A 238 -1.77 10.01 16.07
N TYR A 239 -1.51 8.94 16.82
CA TYR A 239 -0.23 8.73 17.52
C TYR A 239 0.62 7.61 16.89
N ILE A 240 0.32 7.24 15.62
CA ILE A 240 1.03 6.20 14.88
C ILE A 240 1.76 6.85 13.69
N THR A 241 3.09 6.86 13.74
CA THR A 241 3.95 7.31 12.64
C THR A 241 5.24 6.49 12.60
N GLY A 242 5.85 6.34 11.41
CA GLY A 242 7.07 5.57 11.20
C GLY A 242 6.89 4.05 11.31
N GLN A 243 5.65 3.55 11.35
CA GLN A 243 5.37 2.12 11.52
C GLN A 243 5.13 1.43 10.18
N THR A 244 5.51 0.14 10.12
CA THR A 244 5.10 -0.77 9.05
C THR A 244 4.09 -1.76 9.64
N LEU A 245 2.84 -1.65 9.22
CA LEU A 245 1.78 -2.59 9.59
C LEU A 245 1.77 -3.77 8.62
N THR A 246 2.15 -4.95 9.10
CA THR A 246 2.09 -6.17 8.32
C THR A 246 0.64 -6.69 8.29
N VAL A 247 0.10 -6.92 7.06
CA VAL A 247 -1.25 -7.42 6.82
C VAL A 247 -1.14 -8.66 5.93
N ASP A 248 -0.82 -9.79 6.54
CA ASP A 248 -0.41 -11.00 5.83
C ASP A 248 -1.09 -12.29 6.33
N GLY A 249 -2.07 -12.16 7.22
CA GLY A 249 -2.75 -13.31 7.82
C GLY A 249 -1.84 -14.19 8.68
N GLY A 250 -0.68 -13.68 9.10
CA GLY A 250 0.33 -14.40 9.87
C GLY A 250 1.35 -15.16 9.01
N ALA A 251 1.33 -14.99 7.67
CA ALA A 251 2.22 -15.74 6.76
C ALA A 251 3.71 -15.62 7.12
N THR A 252 4.15 -14.47 7.65
CA THR A 252 5.54 -14.27 8.05
C THR A 252 5.91 -14.86 9.43
N LEU A 253 4.95 -15.38 10.16
CA LEU A 253 5.17 -16.06 11.45
C LEU A 253 5.46 -17.55 11.29
N GLY A 254 5.24 -18.11 10.08
CA GLY A 254 5.24 -19.53 9.80
C GLY A 254 3.90 -20.20 10.13
N SER A 255 3.64 -21.37 9.56
CA SER A 255 2.45 -22.13 9.89
C SER A 255 2.66 -22.87 11.21
N ALA A 256 1.66 -22.87 12.08
CA ALA A 256 1.69 -23.63 13.33
C ALA A 256 1.82 -25.16 13.11
N GLY A 257 1.59 -25.64 11.87
CA GLY A 257 1.69 -27.07 11.53
C GLY A 257 3.10 -27.57 11.25
N ASP A 258 4.02 -26.70 10.78
CA ASP A 258 5.32 -27.15 10.27
C ASP A 258 6.46 -27.13 11.31
N SER A 259 6.24 -26.61 12.50
CA SER A 259 7.30 -26.42 13.49
C SER A 259 6.85 -26.43 14.95
N LEU A 260 5.68 -26.98 15.27
CA LEU A 260 5.33 -27.16 16.67
C LEU A 260 6.32 -28.17 17.29
N PRO A 261 6.98 -27.81 18.40
CA PRO A 261 7.84 -28.76 19.12
C PRO A 261 7.07 -30.03 19.41
N GLU A 262 7.76 -31.17 19.40
CA GLU A 262 7.18 -32.50 19.64
C GLU A 262 6.33 -32.56 20.92
N PHE A 263 6.70 -31.78 21.95
CA PHE A 263 5.93 -31.68 23.17
C PHE A 263 4.53 -31.08 23.00
N VAL A 264 4.31 -30.24 22.02
CA VAL A 264 2.99 -29.65 21.75
C VAL A 264 2.12 -30.57 20.88
N THR A 265 2.75 -31.40 20.04
CA THR A 265 2.06 -32.32 19.12
C THR A 265 1.84 -33.69 19.74
N ASN A 266 2.60 -34.07 20.82
CA ASN A 266 2.50 -35.34 21.47
C ASN A 266 1.34 -35.36 22.49
N PRO A 267 0.28 -36.17 22.26
CA PRO A 267 -0.89 -36.23 23.15
C PRO A 267 -0.52 -36.55 24.62
N LYS A 268 0.47 -37.36 24.84
CA LYS A 268 0.92 -37.78 26.19
C LYS A 268 1.56 -36.62 26.97
N ILE A 269 2.15 -35.66 26.28
CA ILE A 269 2.74 -34.49 26.92
C ILE A 269 1.67 -33.40 27.11
N ARG A 270 0.74 -33.28 26.16
CA ARG A 270 -0.37 -32.32 26.25
C ARG A 270 -1.29 -32.58 27.47
N GLU A 271 -1.48 -33.85 27.84
CA GLU A 271 -2.26 -34.21 29.02
C GLU A 271 -1.63 -33.75 30.35
N GLN A 272 -0.33 -33.43 30.37
CA GLN A 272 0.37 -32.93 31.57
C GLN A 272 0.16 -31.41 31.81
N PHE A 273 -0.39 -30.71 30.86
CA PHE A 273 -0.61 -29.25 30.94
C PHE A 273 -2.11 -28.88 31.01
N ASN A 274 -3.02 -29.86 31.02
CA ASN A 274 -4.43 -29.70 31.29
C ASN A 274 -4.73 -30.22 32.73
#